data_df5cf6e11e8b6b34a23fefb1c5b2267e
#
_entry.id   df5cf6e11e8b6b34a23fefb1c5b2267e
#
_cell.length_a   1.000
_cell.length_b   1.000
_cell.length_c   1.000
_cell.angle_alpha   90.00
_cell.angle_beta   90.00
_cell.angle_gamma   90.00
#
_symmetry.space_group_name_H-M   'P 1'
#
loop_
_entity.id
_entity.type
_entity.pdbx_description
1 polymer ?
#
loop_
_entity_poly.entity_id
_entity_poly.type
_entity_poly.pdbx_seq_one_letter_code
_entity_poly.pdbx_strand_id
1 'polypeptide(L)'
;MAEADAVSDLHELNAQYIRAFVEADVEWYHEHLSEDFVCTLADGRRIDKTEFLAKVAQGPGVHNVTYDEIGVRPLGGVALVQGVTHYVREGTPGSTRYTDVWQLRGGRWLAVAAQLTARRA
;
A
#
# COMPACT_ATOMS: atom_id res chain seq x y z
N MET A 1 -5.68 20.85 7.53
CA MET A 1 -4.85 20.56 6.36
C MET A 1 -5.70 20.78 5.11
N ALA A 2 -5.17 21.48 4.13
CA ALA A 2 -5.88 21.69 2.87
C ALA A 2 -5.98 20.37 2.10
N GLU A 3 -7.09 20.18 1.39
CA GLU A 3 -7.32 18.95 0.62
C GLU A 3 -6.25 18.73 -0.44
N ALA A 4 -5.79 19.80 -1.09
CA ALA A 4 -4.73 19.69 -2.10
C ALA A 4 -3.41 19.19 -1.50
N ASP A 5 -3.09 19.61 -0.27
CA ASP A 5 -1.89 19.14 0.44
C ASP A 5 -2.02 17.66 0.79
N ALA A 6 -3.22 17.23 1.21
CA ALA A 6 -3.46 15.82 1.53
C ALA A 6 -3.29 14.95 0.27
N VAL A 7 -3.80 15.40 -0.88
CA VAL A 7 -3.65 14.66 -2.14
C VAL A 7 -2.17 14.52 -2.50
N SER A 8 -1.41 15.62 -2.43
CA SER A 8 0.02 15.60 -2.74
C SER A 8 0.80 14.69 -1.78
N ASP A 9 0.53 14.81 -0.47
CA ASP A 9 1.18 13.99 0.54
C ASP A 9 0.90 12.50 0.32
N LEU A 10 -0.33 12.15 0.00
CA LEU A 10 -0.73 10.76 -0.18
C LEU A 10 -0.20 10.16 -1.48
N HIS A 11 -0.06 10.95 -2.54
CA HIS A 11 0.63 10.49 -3.74
C HIS A 11 2.09 10.14 -3.41
N GLU A 12 2.77 10.98 -2.64
CA GLU A 12 4.15 10.73 -2.23
C GLU A 12 4.24 9.49 -1.33
N LEU A 13 3.32 9.36 -0.37
CA LEU A 13 3.27 8.19 0.51
C LEU A 13 2.99 6.89 -0.27
N ASN A 14 2.15 6.97 -1.30
CA ASN A 14 1.87 5.82 -2.15
C ASN A 14 3.15 5.37 -2.89
N ALA A 15 3.91 6.31 -3.42
CA ALA A 15 5.17 5.99 -4.09
C ALA A 15 6.17 5.35 -3.11
N GLN A 16 6.26 5.89 -1.90
CA GLN A 16 7.14 5.33 -0.86
C GLN A 16 6.69 3.94 -0.43
N TYR A 17 5.39 3.72 -0.32
CA TYR A 17 4.82 2.43 0.08
C TYR A 17 5.24 1.33 -0.90
N ILE A 18 5.14 1.62 -2.19
CA ILE A 18 5.49 0.66 -3.23
C ILE A 18 7.01 0.44 -3.29
N ARG A 19 7.80 1.51 -3.16
CA ARG A 19 9.26 1.39 -3.10
C ARG A 19 9.69 0.54 -1.90
N ALA A 20 9.08 0.77 -0.74
CA ALA A 20 9.39 0.00 0.48
C ALA A 20 9.08 -1.49 0.29
N PHE A 21 8.03 -1.81 -0.45
CA PHE A 21 7.71 -3.20 -0.78
C PHE A 21 8.83 -3.83 -1.62
N VAL A 22 9.26 -3.13 -2.66
CA VAL A 22 10.31 -3.61 -3.56
C VAL A 22 11.64 -3.78 -2.82
N GLU A 23 11.95 -2.86 -1.92
CA GLU A 23 13.23 -2.84 -1.18
C GLU A 23 13.20 -3.66 0.11
N ALA A 24 12.06 -4.28 0.44
CA ALA A 24 11.87 -4.99 1.70
C ALA A 24 12.17 -4.09 2.91
N ASP A 25 11.72 -2.84 2.85
CA ASP A 25 11.98 -1.84 3.88
C ASP A 25 10.98 -1.98 5.03
N VAL A 26 11.24 -2.92 5.91
CA VAL A 26 10.39 -3.23 7.06
C VAL A 26 10.25 -2.01 7.97
N GLU A 27 11.34 -1.26 8.15
CA GLU A 27 11.34 -0.08 9.04
C GLU A 27 10.35 0.99 8.57
N TRP A 28 10.32 1.23 7.25
CA TRP A 28 9.35 2.19 6.69
C TRP A 28 7.91 1.79 7.04
N TYR A 29 7.59 0.50 6.84
CA TYR A 29 6.24 0.01 7.15
C TYR A 29 5.95 0.03 8.65
N HIS A 30 6.95 -0.28 9.46
CA HIS A 30 6.79 -0.22 10.91
C HIS A 30 6.33 1.18 11.34
N GLU A 31 6.88 2.22 10.74
CA GLU A 31 6.58 3.61 11.07
C GLU A 31 5.28 4.12 10.45
N HIS A 32 4.88 3.59 9.29
CA HIS A 32 3.78 4.15 8.49
C HIS A 32 2.48 3.36 8.57
N LEU A 33 2.52 2.13 9.05
CA LEU A 33 1.30 1.35 9.30
C LEU A 33 0.85 1.57 10.75
N SER A 34 -0.46 1.70 10.94
CA SER A 34 -1.01 1.80 12.29
C SER A 34 -0.87 0.45 13.01
N GLU A 35 -0.89 0.48 14.35
CA GLU A 35 -0.79 -0.75 15.14
C GLU A 35 -1.95 -1.71 14.86
N ASP A 36 -3.12 -1.16 14.51
CA ASP A 36 -4.32 -1.94 14.19
C ASP A 36 -4.48 -2.20 12.69
N PHE A 37 -3.40 -2.03 11.91
CA PHE A 37 -3.41 -2.24 10.47
C PHE A 37 -3.87 -3.65 10.11
N VAL A 38 -4.70 -3.75 9.06
CA VAL A 38 -5.17 -5.02 8.51
C VAL A 38 -5.00 -5.00 6.99
N CYS A 39 -4.46 -6.07 6.43
CA CYS A 39 -4.35 -6.22 4.98
C CYS A 39 -5.12 -7.47 4.54
N THR A 40 -6.02 -7.30 3.58
CA THR A 40 -6.68 -8.44 2.94
C THR A 40 -5.92 -8.75 1.66
N LEU A 41 -5.33 -9.94 1.61
CA LEU A 41 -4.53 -10.39 0.48
C LEU A 41 -5.42 -10.85 -0.67
N ALA A 42 -4.83 -10.98 -1.87
CA ALA A 42 -5.55 -11.36 -3.06
C ALA A 42 -6.23 -12.75 -2.95
N ASP A 43 -5.72 -13.61 -2.08
CA ASP A 43 -6.32 -14.93 -1.82
C ASP A 43 -7.44 -14.89 -0.77
N GLY A 44 -7.76 -13.71 -0.26
CA GLY A 44 -8.84 -13.51 0.71
C GLY A 44 -8.40 -13.58 2.16
N ARG A 45 -7.15 -13.97 2.45
CA ARG A 45 -6.67 -14.02 3.83
C ARG A 45 -6.47 -12.62 4.37
N ARG A 46 -6.80 -12.42 5.63
CA ARG A 46 -6.54 -11.16 6.33
C ARG A 46 -5.34 -11.34 7.25
N ILE A 47 -4.40 -10.41 7.15
CA ILE A 47 -3.19 -10.43 7.99
C ILE A 47 -3.09 -9.11 8.75
N ASP A 48 -2.48 -9.15 9.91
CA ASP A 48 -2.26 -7.98 10.75
C ASP A 48 -0.90 -7.34 10.43
N LYS A 49 -0.56 -6.29 11.18
CA LYS A 49 0.71 -5.58 10.97
C LYS A 49 1.92 -6.50 11.15
N THR A 50 1.92 -7.31 12.20
CA THR A 50 3.04 -8.21 12.49
C THR A 50 3.28 -9.18 11.34
N GLU A 51 2.21 -9.80 10.86
CA GLU A 51 2.27 -10.73 9.72
C GLU A 51 2.69 -10.01 8.43
N PHE A 52 2.21 -8.79 8.23
CA PHE A 52 2.57 -8.00 7.06
C PHE A 52 4.07 -7.68 7.06
N LEU A 53 4.61 -7.25 8.21
CA LEU A 53 6.05 -6.94 8.33
C LEU A 53 6.90 -8.17 8.07
N ALA A 54 6.49 -9.33 8.57
CA ALA A 54 7.20 -10.58 8.34
C ALA A 54 7.21 -10.94 6.84
N LYS A 55 6.09 -10.69 6.16
CA LYS A 55 5.97 -10.94 4.72
C LYS A 55 6.89 -10.01 3.93
N VAL A 56 6.92 -8.73 4.28
CA VAL A 56 7.80 -7.75 3.62
C VAL A 56 9.27 -8.15 3.79
N ALA A 57 9.65 -8.63 4.97
CA ALA A 57 11.03 -9.03 5.26
C ALA A 57 11.53 -10.14 4.34
N GLN A 58 10.64 -10.96 3.81
CA GLN A 58 11.00 -12.06 2.90
C GLN A 58 11.39 -11.56 1.50
N GLY A 59 11.12 -10.29 1.20
CA GLY A 59 11.33 -9.71 -0.11
C GLY A 59 10.06 -9.80 -0.98
N PRO A 60 10.00 -9.05 -2.08
CA PRO A 60 8.78 -8.93 -2.86
C PRO A 60 8.40 -10.17 -3.66
N GLY A 61 9.36 -11.02 -4.00
CA GLY A 61 9.09 -12.19 -4.83
C GLY A 61 8.70 -11.85 -6.27
N VAL A 62 8.80 -10.59 -6.65
CA VAL A 62 8.48 -10.07 -7.98
C VAL A 62 9.51 -9.03 -8.37
N HIS A 63 9.57 -8.70 -9.66
CA HIS A 63 10.47 -7.65 -10.14
C HIS A 63 9.77 -6.81 -11.21
N ASN A 64 10.44 -5.76 -11.69
CA ASN A 64 9.89 -4.80 -12.67
C ASN A 64 8.57 -4.21 -12.17
N VAL A 65 8.54 -3.82 -10.89
CA VAL A 65 7.32 -3.28 -10.28
C VAL A 65 7.10 -1.85 -10.74
N THR A 66 5.93 -1.60 -11.33
CA THR A 66 5.47 -0.26 -11.70
C THR A 66 4.05 -0.09 -11.17
N TYR A 67 3.52 1.13 -11.27
CA TYR A 67 2.15 1.37 -10.84
C TYR A 67 1.52 2.47 -11.69
N ASP A 68 0.20 2.40 -11.83
CA ASP A 68 -0.58 3.42 -12.54
C ASP A 68 -2.02 3.44 -12.01
N GLU A 69 -2.87 4.22 -12.65
CA GLU A 69 -4.28 4.40 -12.29
C GLU A 69 -4.45 4.87 -10.84
N ILE A 70 -3.54 5.73 -10.37
CA ILE A 70 -3.55 6.17 -8.97
C ILE A 70 -4.64 7.20 -8.76
N GLY A 71 -5.56 6.92 -7.83
CA GLY A 71 -6.58 7.85 -7.38
C GLY A 71 -6.49 8.10 -5.89
N VAL A 72 -6.50 9.36 -5.49
CA VAL A 72 -6.50 9.75 -4.08
C VAL A 72 -7.81 10.48 -3.79
N ARG A 73 -8.56 9.98 -2.80
CA ARG A 73 -9.85 10.57 -2.40
C ARG A 73 -9.80 10.98 -0.94
N PRO A 74 -9.51 12.25 -0.63
CA PRO A 74 -9.56 12.72 0.75
C PRO A 74 -11.00 12.81 1.23
N LEU A 75 -11.24 12.36 2.46
CA LEU A 75 -12.55 12.36 3.10
C LEU A 75 -12.40 12.91 4.52
N GLY A 76 -11.83 14.12 4.63
CA GLY A 76 -11.50 14.71 5.92
C GLY A 76 -10.24 14.07 6.50
N GLY A 77 -10.32 13.54 7.70
CA GLY A 77 -9.18 12.88 8.36
C GLY A 77 -8.90 11.46 7.87
N VAL A 78 -9.60 11.02 6.83
CA VAL A 78 -9.42 9.70 6.21
C VAL A 78 -9.27 9.92 4.70
N ALA A 79 -8.50 9.08 4.04
CA ALA A 79 -8.39 9.12 2.58
C ALA A 79 -8.30 7.71 2.03
N LEU A 80 -8.86 7.54 0.83
CA LEU A 80 -8.72 6.31 0.06
C LEU A 80 -7.66 6.54 -1.01
N VAL A 81 -6.73 5.60 -1.12
CA VAL A 81 -5.74 5.61 -2.20
C VAL A 81 -5.90 4.31 -2.96
N GLN A 82 -6.22 4.40 -4.24
CA GLN A 82 -6.45 3.25 -5.09
C GLN A 82 -5.49 3.29 -6.27
N GLY A 83 -5.09 2.12 -6.74
CA GLY A 83 -4.19 2.03 -7.88
C GLY A 83 -4.03 0.61 -8.35
N VAL A 84 -3.13 0.44 -9.30
CA VAL A 84 -2.78 -0.87 -9.86
C VAL A 84 -1.27 -0.98 -9.87
N THR A 85 -0.74 -2.10 -9.36
CA THR A 85 0.67 -2.43 -9.52
C THR A 85 0.81 -3.46 -10.61
N HIS A 86 1.90 -3.36 -11.38
CA HIS A 86 2.27 -4.31 -12.41
C HIS A 86 3.63 -4.88 -12.04
N TYR A 87 3.83 -6.16 -12.29
CA TYR A 87 5.07 -6.84 -11.89
C TYR A 87 5.28 -8.09 -12.74
N VAL A 88 6.44 -8.69 -12.58
CA VAL A 88 6.76 -9.99 -13.18
C VAL A 88 7.08 -10.97 -12.05
N ARG A 89 6.42 -12.12 -12.05
CA ARG A 89 6.65 -13.20 -11.09
C ARG A 89 7.06 -14.44 -11.86
N GLU A 90 8.29 -14.91 -11.62
CA GLU A 90 8.79 -16.12 -12.28
C GLU A 90 8.59 -16.08 -13.81
N GLY A 91 8.89 -14.93 -14.41
CA GLY A 91 8.78 -14.73 -15.86
C GLY A 91 7.37 -14.42 -16.35
N THR A 92 6.37 -14.42 -15.50
CA THR A 92 4.97 -14.18 -15.89
C THR A 92 4.52 -12.80 -15.43
N PRO A 93 4.05 -11.95 -16.35
CA PRO A 93 3.48 -10.65 -15.98
C PRO A 93 2.22 -10.82 -15.15
N GLY A 94 2.05 -9.93 -14.16
CA GLY A 94 0.85 -9.90 -13.34
C GLY A 94 0.52 -8.48 -12.94
N SER A 95 -0.67 -8.29 -12.40
CA SER A 95 -1.05 -7.00 -11.82
C SER A 95 -2.04 -7.20 -10.68
N THR A 96 -2.03 -6.24 -9.77
CA THR A 96 -2.88 -6.25 -8.58
C THR A 96 -3.51 -4.88 -8.44
N ARG A 97 -4.83 -4.86 -8.27
CA ARG A 97 -5.54 -3.64 -7.90
C ARG A 97 -5.54 -3.55 -6.39
N TYR A 98 -5.30 -2.35 -5.86
CA TYR A 98 -5.30 -2.16 -4.42
C TYR A 98 -6.15 -0.97 -4.02
N THR A 99 -6.65 -1.03 -2.79
CA THR A 99 -7.30 0.08 -2.10
C THR A 99 -6.68 0.15 -0.72
N ASP A 100 -6.04 1.27 -0.41
CA ASP A 100 -5.44 1.53 0.89
C ASP A 100 -6.26 2.62 1.58
N VAL A 101 -6.48 2.44 2.87
CA VAL A 101 -7.15 3.44 3.70
C VAL A 101 -6.09 4.08 4.59
N TRP A 102 -5.98 5.39 4.49
CA TRP A 102 -5.06 6.19 5.29
C TRP A 102 -5.87 7.06 6.25
N GLN A 103 -5.39 7.21 7.46
CA GLN A 103 -6.04 8.03 8.49
C GLN A 103 -5.03 8.99 9.09
N LEU A 104 -5.46 10.23 9.26
CA LEU A 104 -4.63 11.25 9.90
C LEU A 104 -4.78 11.09 11.43
N ARG A 105 -3.68 10.73 12.08
CA ARG A 105 -3.61 10.54 13.53
C ARG A 105 -2.45 11.37 14.08
N GLY A 106 -2.75 12.30 14.97
CA GLY A 106 -1.72 13.14 15.58
C GLY A 106 -0.87 13.89 14.56
N GLY A 107 -1.48 14.36 13.48
CA GLY A 107 -0.79 15.11 12.44
C GLY A 107 -0.03 14.25 11.42
N ARG A 108 -0.12 12.93 11.51
CA ARG A 108 0.56 12.01 10.60
C ARG A 108 -0.44 11.10 9.89
N TRP A 109 -0.20 10.86 8.60
CA TRP A 109 -0.97 9.87 7.86
C TRP A 109 -0.42 8.47 8.16
N LEU A 110 -1.30 7.59 8.63
CA LEU A 110 -0.96 6.17 8.84
C LEU A 110 -1.89 5.31 7.98
N ALA A 111 -1.34 4.28 7.36
CA ALA A 111 -2.15 3.31 6.65
C ALA A 111 -2.82 2.40 7.68
N VAL A 112 -4.15 2.31 7.65
CA VAL A 112 -4.92 1.53 8.62
C VAL A 112 -5.50 0.26 8.02
N ALA A 113 -5.63 0.21 6.69
CA ALA A 113 -6.13 -0.99 6.00
C ALA A 113 -5.65 -1.00 4.57
N ALA A 114 -5.53 -2.19 4.01
CA ALA A 114 -5.23 -2.40 2.61
C ALA A 114 -6.04 -3.58 2.09
N GLN A 115 -6.48 -3.49 0.84
CA GLN A 115 -7.24 -4.54 0.17
C GLN A 115 -6.59 -4.79 -1.19
N LEU A 116 -6.21 -6.03 -1.46
CA LEU A 116 -5.57 -6.43 -2.70
C LEU A 116 -6.49 -7.35 -3.51
N THR A 117 -6.56 -7.12 -4.82
CA THR A 117 -7.32 -7.98 -5.73
C THR A 117 -6.45 -8.26 -6.95
N ALA A 118 -6.22 -9.53 -7.23
CA ALA A 118 -5.48 -9.91 -8.44
C ALA A 118 -6.33 -9.55 -9.67
N ARG A 119 -5.68 -8.91 -10.65
CA ARG A 119 -6.35 -8.60 -11.92
C ARG A 119 -6.06 -9.70 -12.92
N ARG A 120 -7.07 -10.06 -13.66
CA ARG A 120 -6.90 -10.98 -14.77
C ARG A 120 -6.44 -10.19 -16.00
N ALA A 121 -5.51 -10.77 -16.72
CA ALA A 121 -5.04 -10.19 -17.99
C ALA A 121 -6.15 -10.24 -19.05
#